data_20de7d8536c06a79e8fe8a2c7ec35d3a
#
_entry.id   20de7d8536c06a79e8fe8a2c7ec35d3a
#
_cell.length_a   1.000
_cell.length_b   1.000
_cell.length_c   1.000
_cell.angle_alpha   90.00
_cell.angle_beta   90.00
_cell.angle_gamma   90.00
#
_symmetry.space_group_name_H-M   'P 1'
#
loop_
_entity.id
_entity.type
_entity.pdbx_description
1 polymer ?
#
loop_
_entity_poly.entity_id
_entity_poly.type
_entity_poly.pdbx_seq_one_letter_code
_entity_poly.pdbx_strand_id
1 'polypeptide(L)'
;MVERLVYCGAKRMRSSINNLFSVPIYQSPFGHVEIIREEINKAIEQSDFKNEWQPDNDTATTTYVPNKETNVIEKFDMSIFKKGLMYHCYEYLKQTQQPFVDNTLQVDASWINIFSTKELIGYHEHGYQPNMISGVYYHEAPENCGDIIFKSSNPYTVSFPHPSPLYNNLFKIKAIQGNILLFPSWILHKVEPNKSENQRSSLSFNVTFDYTYYSRNENE
;
A
#
# COMPACT_ATOMS: atom_id res chain seq x y z
N MET A 1 14.24 46.81 15.92
CA MET A 1 15.35 46.46 16.81
C MET A 1 14.84 45.29 17.67
N VAL A 2 15.14 44.04 17.27
CA VAL A 2 14.69 42.86 18.00
C VAL A 2 15.79 42.50 18.99
N GLU A 3 15.52 42.66 20.28
CA GLU A 3 16.46 42.32 21.36
C GLU A 3 16.76 40.82 21.31
N ARG A 4 18.05 40.51 21.15
CA ARG A 4 18.56 39.14 21.35
C ARG A 4 18.56 38.86 22.85
N LEU A 5 17.63 38.04 23.29
CA LEU A 5 17.70 37.42 24.61
C LEU A 5 18.92 36.48 24.65
N VAL A 6 19.97 36.95 25.30
CA VAL A 6 21.17 36.16 25.59
C VAL A 6 20.86 35.27 26.80
N TYR A 7 20.59 33.99 26.54
CA TYR A 7 20.51 32.99 27.60
C TYR A 7 21.91 32.63 28.08
N CYS A 8 22.30 33.15 29.21
CA CYS A 8 23.53 32.82 29.91
C CYS A 8 23.33 31.54 30.72
N GLY A 9 24.04 30.48 30.38
CA GLY A 9 24.27 29.33 31.26
C GLY A 9 23.26 28.18 31.27
N ALA A 10 22.27 28.14 30.38
CA ALA A 10 21.38 26.98 30.29
C ALA A 10 22.04 25.82 29.48
N LYS A 11 22.09 24.61 30.04
CA LYS A 11 22.35 23.40 29.29
C LYS A 11 21.47 23.45 28.04
N ARG A 12 22.08 23.29 26.84
CA ARG A 12 21.39 23.28 25.54
C ARG A 12 20.25 22.28 25.62
N MET A 13 19.03 22.72 25.83
CA MET A 13 17.85 21.87 25.76
C MET A 13 17.73 21.39 24.31
N ARG A 14 17.83 20.09 24.10
CA ARG A 14 17.57 19.50 22.78
C ARG A 14 16.05 19.41 22.61
N SER A 15 15.51 20.23 21.73
CA SER A 15 14.12 20.05 21.28
C SER A 15 14.01 18.79 20.44
N SER A 16 12.94 18.05 20.60
CA SER A 16 12.61 16.89 19.78
C SER A 16 11.16 16.99 19.31
N ILE A 17 10.91 16.46 18.11
CA ILE A 17 9.56 16.30 17.58
C ILE A 17 9.30 14.81 17.55
N ASN A 18 8.20 14.39 18.15
CA ASN A 18 7.73 13.01 18.10
C ASN A 18 6.49 12.96 17.20
N ASN A 19 6.53 12.10 16.17
CA ASN A 19 5.38 11.84 15.32
C ASN A 19 4.52 10.76 16.00
N LEU A 20 3.37 11.18 16.54
CA LEU A 20 2.42 10.27 17.16
C LEU A 20 1.37 9.82 16.12
N PHE A 21 1.03 8.53 16.16
CA PHE A 21 -0.02 7.93 15.31
C PHE A 21 0.23 8.07 13.80
N SER A 22 1.48 8.12 13.40
CA SER A 22 1.84 8.11 11.98
C SER A 22 1.55 6.74 11.36
N VAL A 23 0.98 6.74 10.15
CA VAL A 23 0.76 5.52 9.37
C VAL A 23 1.93 5.36 8.41
N PRO A 24 2.72 4.28 8.54
CA PRO A 24 3.85 4.05 7.64
C PRO A 24 3.34 3.56 6.28
N ILE A 25 3.82 4.20 5.21
CA ILE A 25 3.62 3.76 3.83
C ILE A 25 4.99 3.60 3.19
N TYR A 26 5.26 2.39 2.69
CA TYR A 26 6.52 2.05 2.05
C TYR A 26 6.38 2.17 0.54
N GLN A 27 7.34 2.78 -0.10
CA GLN A 27 7.44 2.88 -1.56
C GLN A 27 8.86 2.57 -2.01
N SER A 28 9.00 1.71 -3.01
CA SER A 28 10.31 1.33 -3.55
C SER A 28 10.20 0.95 -5.03
N PRO A 29 11.23 1.20 -5.85
CA PRO A 29 11.39 0.50 -7.11
C PRO A 29 11.50 -1.01 -6.86
N PHE A 30 10.90 -1.81 -7.72
CA PHE A 30 10.99 -3.27 -7.67
C PHE A 30 12.12 -3.74 -8.61
N GLY A 31 12.97 -4.64 -8.14
CA GLY A 31 14.04 -5.20 -8.97
C GLY A 31 13.54 -6.15 -10.08
N HIS A 32 14.38 -6.48 -11.05
CA HIS A 32 14.11 -7.48 -12.10
C HIS A 32 12.86 -7.20 -12.96
N VAL A 33 12.62 -5.94 -13.29
CA VAL A 33 11.38 -5.44 -13.92
C VAL A 33 11.00 -6.24 -15.17
N GLU A 34 11.95 -6.59 -16.04
CA GLU A 34 11.65 -7.31 -17.31
C GLU A 34 11.11 -8.73 -17.07
N ILE A 35 11.76 -9.49 -16.18
CA ILE A 35 11.34 -10.86 -15.84
C ILE A 35 9.97 -10.85 -15.18
N ILE A 36 9.76 -9.91 -14.25
CA ILE A 36 8.49 -9.73 -13.55
C ILE A 36 7.38 -9.32 -14.52
N ARG A 37 7.72 -8.50 -15.51
CA ARG A 37 6.79 -8.13 -16.58
C ARG A 37 6.30 -9.36 -17.34
N GLU A 38 7.18 -10.30 -17.66
CA GLU A 38 6.82 -11.55 -18.34
C GLU A 38 5.91 -12.43 -17.48
N GLU A 39 6.21 -12.56 -16.15
CA GLU A 39 5.35 -13.32 -15.23
C GLU A 39 3.94 -12.72 -15.16
N ILE A 40 3.83 -11.39 -15.02
CA ILE A 40 2.54 -10.72 -14.92
C ILE A 40 1.77 -10.78 -16.26
N ASN A 41 2.44 -10.57 -17.39
CA ASN A 41 1.79 -10.66 -18.69
C ASN A 41 1.18 -12.06 -18.93
N LYS A 42 1.91 -13.12 -18.60
CA LYS A 42 1.38 -14.49 -18.66
C LYS A 42 0.16 -14.68 -17.76
N ALA A 43 0.21 -14.13 -16.55
CA ALA A 43 -0.92 -14.18 -15.64
C ALA A 43 -2.14 -13.40 -16.18
N ILE A 44 -1.92 -12.24 -16.80
CA ILE A 44 -2.98 -11.46 -17.47
C ILE A 44 -3.62 -12.26 -18.61
N GLU A 45 -2.81 -12.84 -19.50
CA GLU A 45 -3.29 -13.61 -20.67
C GLU A 45 -4.10 -14.84 -20.28
N GLN A 46 -3.81 -15.46 -19.14
CA GLN A 46 -4.43 -16.69 -18.66
C GLN A 46 -5.54 -16.43 -17.63
N SER A 47 -5.81 -15.19 -17.27
CA SER A 47 -6.81 -14.83 -16.25
C SER A 47 -8.17 -14.58 -16.87
N ASP A 48 -9.20 -15.06 -16.16
CA ASP A 48 -10.58 -14.64 -16.39
C ASP A 48 -10.83 -13.34 -15.64
N PHE A 49 -10.96 -12.25 -16.37
CA PHE A 49 -11.36 -10.97 -15.81
C PHE A 49 -12.88 -10.86 -15.75
N LYS A 50 -13.39 -10.60 -14.55
CA LYS A 50 -14.82 -10.44 -14.32
C LYS A 50 -15.09 -9.08 -13.71
N ASN A 51 -16.12 -8.40 -14.24
CA ASN A 51 -16.65 -7.17 -13.63
C ASN A 51 -17.68 -7.47 -12.52
N GLU A 52 -17.56 -8.63 -11.85
CA GLU A 52 -18.58 -9.09 -10.89
C GLU A 52 -18.53 -8.38 -9.55
N TRP A 53 -17.41 -7.73 -9.23
CA TRP A 53 -17.28 -6.97 -7.98
C TRP A 53 -17.33 -5.47 -8.29
N GLN A 54 -18.52 -4.91 -8.17
CA GLN A 54 -18.75 -3.47 -8.27
C GLN A 54 -19.50 -3.03 -7.01
N PRO A 55 -18.81 -2.56 -5.96
CA PRO A 55 -19.43 -1.58 -5.10
C PRO A 55 -19.74 -0.34 -5.95
N ASP A 56 -20.78 0.38 -5.60
CA ASP A 56 -21.50 1.40 -6.38
C ASP A 56 -20.71 2.42 -7.24
N ASN A 57 -19.36 2.37 -7.24
CA ASN A 57 -18.51 3.30 -7.99
C ASN A 57 -17.23 2.67 -8.57
N ASP A 58 -17.04 1.35 -8.48
CA ASP A 58 -15.86 0.71 -9.04
C ASP A 58 -16.11 0.30 -10.48
N THR A 59 -15.23 0.69 -11.39
CA THR A 59 -15.37 0.41 -12.81
C THR A 59 -14.20 -0.37 -13.39
N ALA A 60 -13.12 -0.56 -12.61
CA ALA A 60 -11.96 -1.33 -13.04
C ALA A 60 -12.29 -2.81 -13.27
N THR A 61 -11.71 -3.38 -14.31
CA THR A 61 -11.76 -4.82 -14.56
C THR A 61 -10.76 -5.53 -13.65
N THR A 62 -11.19 -6.60 -12.95
CA THR A 62 -10.37 -7.26 -11.93
C THR A 62 -10.46 -8.79 -12.02
N THR A 63 -9.40 -9.47 -11.55
CA THR A 63 -9.46 -10.92 -11.27
C THR A 63 -9.97 -11.25 -9.87
N TYR A 64 -10.22 -10.22 -9.04
CA TYR A 64 -10.77 -10.40 -7.70
C TYR A 64 -12.22 -10.89 -7.75
N VAL A 65 -12.53 -11.93 -6.99
CA VAL A 65 -13.89 -12.47 -6.85
C VAL A 65 -14.21 -12.55 -5.35
N PRO A 66 -15.24 -11.81 -4.86
CA PRO A 66 -15.63 -11.87 -3.46
C PRO A 66 -15.97 -13.29 -3.02
N ASN A 67 -15.58 -13.64 -1.79
CA ASN A 67 -15.86 -14.95 -1.17
C ASN A 67 -15.27 -16.15 -1.92
N LYS A 68 -14.32 -15.93 -2.80
CA LYS A 68 -13.50 -16.97 -3.43
C LYS A 68 -12.04 -16.72 -3.14
N GLU A 69 -11.31 -17.80 -2.98
CA GLU A 69 -9.85 -17.73 -2.90
C GLU A 69 -9.30 -17.13 -4.20
N THR A 70 -8.74 -15.94 -4.11
CA THR A 70 -8.13 -15.25 -5.23
C THR A 70 -6.65 -15.02 -4.91
N ASN A 71 -5.79 -15.84 -5.50
CA ASN A 71 -4.34 -15.70 -5.35
C ASN A 71 -3.64 -15.95 -6.68
N VAL A 72 -3.52 -14.87 -7.45
CA VAL A 72 -2.90 -14.88 -8.79
C VAL A 72 -1.43 -15.27 -8.74
N ILE A 73 -0.71 -14.81 -7.70
CA ILE A 73 0.72 -15.09 -7.50
C ILE A 73 0.98 -16.59 -7.35
N GLU A 74 0.14 -17.29 -6.58
CA GLU A 74 0.27 -18.72 -6.39
C GLU A 74 -0.27 -19.52 -7.59
N LYS A 75 -1.38 -19.06 -8.18
CA LYS A 75 -2.04 -19.74 -9.29
C LYS A 75 -1.17 -19.82 -10.55
N PHE A 76 -0.40 -18.78 -10.84
CA PHE A 76 0.38 -18.67 -12.09
C PHE A 76 1.90 -18.81 -11.88
N ASP A 77 2.32 -19.36 -10.72
CA ASP A 77 3.74 -19.60 -10.39
C ASP A 77 4.64 -18.38 -10.63
N MET A 78 4.22 -17.25 -10.06
CA MET A 78 4.98 -15.99 -10.17
C MET A 78 6.12 -15.97 -9.14
N SER A 79 7.04 -16.90 -9.27
CA SER A 79 8.07 -17.18 -8.25
C SER A 79 9.10 -16.05 -8.07
N ILE A 80 9.46 -15.36 -9.15
CA ILE A 80 10.39 -14.23 -9.09
C ILE A 80 9.72 -13.02 -8.44
N PHE A 81 8.49 -12.71 -8.84
CA PHE A 81 7.71 -11.66 -8.22
C PHE A 81 7.50 -11.95 -6.73
N LYS A 82 7.05 -13.14 -6.38
CA LYS A 82 6.83 -13.56 -4.99
C LYS A 82 8.08 -13.37 -4.13
N LYS A 83 9.24 -13.79 -4.61
CA LYS A 83 10.51 -13.62 -3.90
C LYS A 83 10.83 -12.14 -3.66
N GLY A 84 10.66 -11.28 -4.66
CA GLY A 84 10.85 -9.83 -4.52
C GLY A 84 9.83 -9.21 -3.56
N LEU A 85 8.56 -9.62 -3.63
CA LEU A 85 7.51 -9.18 -2.73
C LEU A 85 7.85 -9.49 -1.26
N MET A 86 8.27 -10.73 -0.96
CA MET A 86 8.68 -11.12 0.40
C MET A 86 9.84 -10.26 0.91
N TYR A 87 10.83 -9.96 0.07
CA TYR A 87 11.93 -9.06 0.42
C TYR A 87 11.41 -7.66 0.81
N HIS A 88 10.52 -7.06 0.01
CA HIS A 88 9.97 -5.75 0.31
C HIS A 88 9.08 -5.74 1.56
N CYS A 89 8.29 -6.79 1.79
CA CYS A 89 7.51 -6.93 3.02
C CYS A 89 8.42 -7.05 4.26
N TYR A 90 9.50 -7.81 4.16
CA TYR A 90 10.50 -7.92 5.22
C TYR A 90 11.14 -6.56 5.55
N GLU A 91 11.55 -5.82 4.52
CA GLU A 91 12.10 -4.46 4.69
C GLU A 91 11.08 -3.49 5.30
N TYR A 92 9.80 -3.59 4.91
CA TYR A 92 8.72 -2.80 5.51
C TYR A 92 8.58 -3.06 7.01
N LEU A 93 8.49 -4.33 7.42
CA LEU A 93 8.36 -4.73 8.83
C LEU A 93 9.57 -4.28 9.65
N LYS A 94 10.77 -4.43 9.10
CA LYS A 94 12.02 -4.02 9.75
C LYS A 94 12.09 -2.50 9.93
N GLN A 95 11.77 -1.71 8.91
CA GLN A 95 11.81 -0.25 8.97
C GLN A 95 10.71 0.33 9.86
N THR A 96 9.58 -0.34 9.96
CA THR A 96 8.48 0.04 10.86
C THR A 96 8.63 -0.52 12.27
N GLN A 97 9.71 -1.26 12.53
CA GLN A 97 9.99 -1.91 13.83
C GLN A 97 8.84 -2.79 14.31
N GLN A 98 8.08 -3.38 13.39
CA GLN A 98 7.03 -4.32 13.75
C GLN A 98 7.66 -5.66 14.14
N PRO A 99 7.23 -6.26 15.27
CA PRO A 99 7.68 -7.60 15.63
C PRO A 99 7.09 -8.61 14.64
N PHE A 100 7.90 -9.53 14.16
CA PHE A 100 7.46 -10.63 13.30
C PHE A 100 8.38 -11.85 13.51
N VAL A 101 7.86 -13.02 13.15
CA VAL A 101 8.63 -14.27 13.17
C VAL A 101 9.19 -14.50 11.77
N ASP A 102 10.49 -14.77 11.69
CA ASP A 102 11.14 -15.05 10.41
C ASP A 102 10.47 -16.21 9.67
N ASN A 103 10.38 -16.08 8.34
CA ASN A 103 9.79 -17.07 7.44
C ASN A 103 8.28 -17.33 7.59
N THR A 104 7.55 -16.42 8.25
CA THR A 104 6.09 -16.54 8.39
C THR A 104 5.30 -15.71 7.37
N LEU A 105 5.98 -14.91 6.53
CA LEU A 105 5.33 -14.14 5.48
C LEU A 105 4.65 -15.04 4.44
N GLN A 106 3.36 -14.84 4.24
CA GLN A 106 2.54 -15.61 3.28
C GLN A 106 1.65 -14.67 2.47
N VAL A 107 1.53 -14.93 1.17
CA VAL A 107 0.55 -14.24 0.33
C VAL A 107 -0.83 -14.84 0.63
N ASP A 108 -1.67 -14.06 1.29
CA ASP A 108 -3.04 -14.45 1.63
C ASP A 108 -3.95 -14.34 0.40
N ALA A 109 -3.85 -13.22 -0.31
CA ALA A 109 -4.61 -12.97 -1.53
C ALA A 109 -3.79 -12.12 -2.51
N SER A 110 -4.06 -12.29 -3.79
CA SER A 110 -3.51 -11.41 -4.83
C SER A 110 -4.40 -11.39 -6.06
N TRP A 111 -4.51 -10.21 -6.70
CA TRP A 111 -5.36 -10.01 -7.86
C TRP A 111 -4.82 -8.92 -8.78
N ILE A 112 -5.15 -9.03 -10.07
CA ILE A 112 -4.79 -8.06 -11.09
C ILE A 112 -5.98 -7.13 -11.34
N ASN A 113 -5.69 -5.83 -11.41
CA ASN A 113 -6.66 -4.81 -11.82
C ASN A 113 -6.20 -4.17 -13.12
N ILE A 114 -7.13 -3.99 -14.05
CA ILE A 114 -6.94 -3.26 -15.32
C ILE A 114 -7.93 -2.10 -15.35
N PHE A 115 -7.41 -0.92 -15.64
CA PHE A 115 -8.17 0.32 -15.69
C PHE A 115 -8.13 0.90 -17.11
N SER A 116 -9.23 0.87 -17.80
CA SER A 116 -9.44 1.63 -19.02
C SER A 116 -9.64 3.12 -18.69
N THR A 117 -9.74 3.97 -19.72
CA THR A 117 -9.97 5.41 -19.53
C THR A 117 -11.24 5.67 -18.71
N LYS A 118 -11.14 6.53 -17.69
CA LYS A 118 -12.15 6.90 -16.69
C LYS A 118 -12.47 5.85 -15.62
N GLU A 119 -11.94 4.64 -15.71
CA GLU A 119 -12.15 3.62 -14.67
C GLU A 119 -11.38 3.96 -13.39
N LEU A 120 -11.98 3.60 -12.27
CA LEU A 120 -11.52 3.92 -10.91
C LEU A 120 -11.87 2.79 -9.93
N ILE A 121 -11.31 2.86 -8.73
CA ILE A 121 -11.76 2.09 -7.55
C ILE A 121 -12.09 3.07 -6.44
N GLY A 122 -13.29 2.94 -5.86
CA GLY A 122 -13.79 3.76 -4.76
C GLY A 122 -13.05 3.54 -3.44
N TYR A 123 -13.48 4.21 -2.38
CA TYR A 123 -12.88 4.03 -1.07
C TYR A 123 -13.18 2.65 -0.50
N HIS A 124 -12.12 1.93 -0.14
CA HIS A 124 -12.17 0.61 0.49
C HIS A 124 -10.95 0.38 1.40
N GLU A 125 -11.00 -0.70 2.14
CA GLU A 125 -9.94 -1.24 3.00
C GLU A 125 -9.90 -2.76 2.86
N HIS A 126 -8.84 -3.40 3.37
CA HIS A 126 -8.68 -4.86 3.25
C HIS A 126 -8.86 -5.59 4.59
N GLY A 127 -9.40 -4.91 5.59
CA GLY A 127 -9.69 -5.45 6.92
C GLY A 127 -8.74 -5.01 8.02
N TYR A 128 -9.14 -5.26 9.26
CA TYR A 128 -8.48 -4.76 10.47
C TYR A 128 -7.50 -5.76 11.09
N GLN A 129 -6.88 -6.61 10.30
CA GLN A 129 -5.91 -7.57 10.81
C GLN A 129 -4.56 -6.87 11.06
N PRO A 130 -4.05 -6.86 12.31
CA PRO A 130 -2.81 -6.15 12.65
C PRO A 130 -1.57 -6.79 12.03
N ASN A 131 -1.66 -8.05 11.65
CA ASN A 131 -0.60 -8.83 11.01
C ASN A 131 -0.79 -8.96 9.49
N MET A 132 -1.48 -8.01 8.85
CA MET A 132 -1.66 -8.02 7.41
C MET A 132 -1.15 -6.73 6.77
N ILE A 133 -0.29 -6.92 5.76
CA ILE A 133 0.24 -5.88 4.89
C ILE A 133 -0.54 -5.95 3.57
N SER A 134 -1.10 -4.84 3.16
CA SER A 134 -1.65 -4.69 1.81
C SER A 134 -0.67 -3.94 0.92
N GLY A 135 -0.76 -4.18 -0.38
CA GLY A 135 0.08 -3.47 -1.31
C GLY A 135 -0.33 -3.58 -2.76
N VAL A 136 0.37 -2.82 -3.57
CA VAL A 136 0.20 -2.79 -5.01
C VAL A 136 1.55 -2.68 -5.71
N TYR A 137 1.72 -3.46 -6.76
CA TYR A 137 2.78 -3.30 -7.76
C TYR A 137 2.19 -2.71 -9.04
N TYR A 138 2.79 -1.64 -9.53
CA TYR A 138 2.35 -0.97 -10.76
C TYR A 138 3.03 -1.60 -11.98
N HIS A 139 2.28 -2.44 -12.68
CA HIS A 139 2.76 -3.15 -13.86
C HIS A 139 2.84 -2.23 -15.08
N GLU A 140 1.73 -1.57 -15.43
CA GLU A 140 1.67 -0.50 -16.40
C GLU A 140 1.06 0.74 -15.74
N ALA A 141 1.77 1.85 -15.80
CA ALA A 141 1.33 3.11 -15.21
C ALA A 141 1.68 4.28 -16.15
N PRO A 142 0.88 4.46 -17.23
CA PRO A 142 1.07 5.58 -18.13
C PRO A 142 0.88 6.93 -17.41
N GLU A 143 1.36 7.99 -18.02
CA GLU A 143 1.15 9.34 -17.47
C GLU A 143 -0.35 9.63 -17.32
N ASN A 144 -0.73 10.27 -16.21
CA ASN A 144 -2.14 10.58 -15.87
C ASN A 144 -3.05 9.36 -15.66
N CYS A 145 -2.50 8.19 -15.36
CA CYS A 145 -3.28 6.97 -15.15
C CYS A 145 -4.07 6.92 -13.83
N GLY A 146 -4.07 7.99 -13.05
CA GLY A 146 -4.69 8.06 -11.73
C GLY A 146 -3.75 7.56 -10.62
N ASP A 147 -3.82 8.22 -9.48
CA ASP A 147 -3.00 7.96 -8.31
C ASP A 147 -3.78 7.21 -7.23
N ILE A 148 -3.08 6.64 -6.26
CA ILE A 148 -3.72 6.12 -5.05
C ILE A 148 -3.85 7.24 -4.02
N ILE A 149 -5.02 7.34 -3.39
CA ILE A 149 -5.31 8.33 -2.35
C ILE A 149 -5.64 7.60 -1.06
N PHE A 150 -4.85 7.84 -0.03
CA PHE A 150 -5.10 7.39 1.34
C PHE A 150 -5.88 8.44 2.11
N LYS A 151 -6.83 7.98 2.93
CA LYS A 151 -7.61 8.84 3.81
C LYS A 151 -7.19 8.64 5.26
N SER A 152 -6.95 9.73 5.97
CA SER A 152 -6.64 9.71 7.40
C SER A 152 -7.78 9.08 8.19
N SER A 153 -7.43 8.22 9.14
CA SER A 153 -8.38 7.68 10.13
C SER A 153 -8.72 8.69 11.24
N ASN A 154 -8.01 9.82 11.30
CA ASN A 154 -8.27 10.86 12.28
C ASN A 154 -9.53 11.68 11.88
N PRO A 155 -10.67 11.56 12.62
CA PRO A 155 -11.90 12.24 12.25
C PRO A 155 -11.81 13.78 12.34
N TYR A 156 -10.89 14.30 13.11
CA TYR A 156 -10.75 15.76 13.29
C TYR A 156 -10.08 16.46 12.09
N THR A 157 -9.36 15.72 11.24
CA THR A 157 -8.75 16.31 10.04
C THR A 157 -9.79 16.60 8.93
N VAL A 158 -10.96 15.98 9.01
CA VAL A 158 -12.05 16.15 8.01
C VAL A 158 -12.78 17.49 8.17
N SER A 159 -12.77 18.08 9.36
CA SER A 159 -13.61 19.23 9.70
C SER A 159 -13.00 20.58 9.34
N PHE A 160 -11.72 20.65 9.01
CA PHE A 160 -11.02 21.90 8.74
C PHE A 160 -10.11 21.77 7.51
N PRO A 161 -10.53 22.30 6.35
CA PRO A 161 -9.61 22.48 5.25
C PRO A 161 -8.49 23.44 5.66
N HIS A 162 -7.31 22.88 5.94
CA HIS A 162 -6.17 23.65 6.39
C HIS A 162 -5.03 23.51 5.37
N PRO A 163 -4.32 24.60 5.02
CA PRO A 163 -3.22 24.54 4.06
C PRO A 163 -2.00 23.77 4.58
N SER A 164 -1.92 23.47 5.87
CA SER A 164 -0.83 22.67 6.43
C SER A 164 -1.01 21.17 6.13
N PRO A 165 0.04 20.49 5.68
CA PRO A 165 0.02 19.03 5.46
C PRO A 165 -0.36 18.22 6.70
N LEU A 166 -0.11 18.78 7.91
CA LEU A 166 -0.44 18.14 9.19
C LEU A 166 -1.93 17.94 9.41
N TYR A 167 -2.77 18.74 8.74
CA TYR A 167 -4.23 18.68 8.86
C TYR A 167 -4.90 18.17 7.58
N ASN A 168 -4.11 17.77 6.60
CA ASN A 168 -4.66 17.16 5.38
C ASN A 168 -5.14 15.75 5.69
N ASN A 169 -6.40 15.48 5.39
CA ASN A 169 -7.01 14.16 5.59
C ASN A 169 -6.75 13.20 4.42
N LEU A 170 -6.19 13.69 3.33
CA LEU A 170 -5.91 12.92 2.14
C LEU A 170 -4.41 12.97 1.81
N PHE A 171 -3.85 11.82 1.54
CA PHE A 171 -2.47 11.69 1.09
C PHE A 171 -2.42 10.95 -0.23
N LYS A 172 -1.91 11.63 -1.26
CA LYS A 172 -1.83 11.09 -2.62
C LYS A 172 -0.42 10.59 -2.90
N ILE A 173 -0.33 9.38 -3.47
CA ILE A 173 0.93 8.79 -3.95
C ILE A 173 0.78 8.50 -5.44
N LYS A 174 1.74 9.00 -6.22
CA LYS A 174 1.77 8.82 -7.66
C LYS A 174 1.99 7.35 -8.02
N ALA A 175 1.19 6.84 -8.95
CA ALA A 175 1.43 5.57 -9.59
C ALA A 175 2.67 5.66 -10.49
N ILE A 176 3.70 4.87 -10.19
CA ILE A 176 4.96 4.82 -10.95
C ILE A 176 5.19 3.38 -11.40
N GLN A 177 5.28 3.18 -12.69
CA GLN A 177 5.52 1.84 -13.25
C GLN A 177 6.80 1.22 -12.68
N GLY A 178 6.73 -0.07 -12.34
CA GLY A 178 7.84 -0.80 -11.73
C GLY A 178 8.04 -0.54 -10.23
N ASN A 179 7.19 0.28 -9.60
CA ASN A 179 7.24 0.50 -8.15
C ASN A 179 6.26 -0.40 -7.41
N ILE A 180 6.65 -0.76 -6.19
CA ILE A 180 5.80 -1.37 -5.19
C ILE A 180 5.44 -0.37 -4.10
N LEU A 181 4.21 -0.47 -3.62
CA LEU A 181 3.68 0.29 -2.49
C LEU A 181 3.16 -0.70 -1.45
N LEU A 182 3.55 -0.54 -0.17
CA LEU A 182 3.06 -1.34 0.95
C LEU A 182 2.48 -0.43 2.03
N PHE A 183 1.40 -0.87 2.64
CA PHE A 183 0.66 -0.13 3.66
C PHE A 183 -0.13 -1.07 4.59
N PRO A 184 -0.53 -0.60 5.79
CA PRO A 184 -1.39 -1.39 6.65
C PRO A 184 -2.74 -1.67 5.99
N SER A 185 -3.24 -2.90 6.10
CA SER A 185 -4.47 -3.35 5.44
C SER A 185 -5.73 -2.55 5.79
N TRP A 186 -5.75 -1.97 6.98
CA TRP A 186 -6.89 -1.22 7.51
C TRP A 186 -7.00 0.22 7.01
N ILE A 187 -5.99 0.75 6.29
CA ILE A 187 -6.05 2.14 5.85
C ILE A 187 -7.02 2.32 4.68
N LEU A 188 -7.97 3.23 4.87
CA LEU A 188 -8.95 3.56 3.84
C LEU A 188 -8.28 4.25 2.66
N HIS A 189 -8.47 3.70 1.47
CA HIS A 189 -7.84 4.21 0.25
C HIS A 189 -8.74 4.05 -0.97
N LYS A 190 -8.41 4.78 -2.02
CA LYS A 190 -9.07 4.71 -3.33
C LYS A 190 -8.06 4.88 -4.46
N VAL A 191 -8.46 4.56 -5.67
CA VAL A 191 -7.71 4.82 -6.91
C VAL A 191 -8.45 5.84 -7.74
N GLU A 192 -7.75 6.93 -8.13
CA GLU A 192 -8.31 7.96 -9.01
C GLU A 192 -8.63 7.42 -10.41
N PRO A 193 -9.55 8.06 -11.13
CA PRO A 193 -9.83 7.70 -12.52
C PRO A 193 -8.58 7.72 -13.39
N ASN A 194 -8.43 6.71 -14.23
CA ASN A 194 -7.44 6.72 -15.29
C ASN A 194 -7.84 7.79 -16.33
N LYS A 195 -7.03 8.85 -16.44
CA LYS A 195 -7.22 9.94 -17.42
C LYS A 195 -6.36 9.77 -18.66
N SER A 196 -5.57 8.69 -18.71
CA SER A 196 -4.80 8.32 -19.88
C SER A 196 -5.68 7.63 -20.93
N GLU A 197 -5.28 7.69 -22.18
CA GLU A 197 -5.85 6.89 -23.25
C GLU A 197 -5.35 5.43 -23.23
N ASN A 198 -4.26 5.18 -22.51
CA ASN A 198 -3.67 3.85 -22.34
C ASN A 198 -4.19 3.19 -21.07
N GLN A 199 -4.25 1.87 -21.08
CA GLN A 199 -4.63 1.09 -19.90
C GLN A 199 -3.55 1.19 -18.81
N ARG A 200 -4.00 1.28 -17.56
CA ARG A 200 -3.20 1.04 -16.37
C ARG A 200 -3.45 -0.39 -15.91
N SER A 201 -2.39 -1.09 -15.53
CA SER A 201 -2.52 -2.39 -14.86
C SER A 201 -1.69 -2.44 -13.57
N SER A 202 -2.21 -3.14 -12.59
CA SER A 202 -1.56 -3.32 -11.29
C SER A 202 -1.86 -4.68 -10.71
N LEU A 203 -0.89 -5.22 -9.96
CA LEU A 203 -1.05 -6.42 -9.15
C LEU A 203 -1.17 -6.01 -7.70
N SER A 204 -2.35 -6.22 -7.12
CA SER A 204 -2.65 -5.99 -5.71
C SER A 204 -2.51 -7.29 -4.92
N PHE A 205 -2.17 -7.18 -3.64
CA PHE A 205 -1.95 -8.33 -2.78
C PHE A 205 -2.13 -7.99 -1.31
N ASN A 206 -2.42 -9.04 -0.52
CA ASN A 206 -2.37 -9.05 0.93
C ASN A 206 -1.35 -10.10 1.37
N VAL A 207 -0.51 -9.72 2.33
CA VAL A 207 0.52 -10.59 2.92
C VAL A 207 0.32 -10.64 4.42
N THR A 208 0.22 -11.84 4.97
CA THR A 208 0.12 -12.07 6.42
C THR A 208 1.46 -12.50 7.00
N PHE A 209 1.65 -12.29 8.29
CA PHE A 209 2.83 -12.69 9.04
C PHE A 209 2.45 -13.03 10.49
N ASP A 210 3.25 -13.88 11.14
CA ASP A 210 3.07 -14.18 12.56
C ASP A 210 3.90 -13.24 13.43
N TYR A 211 3.37 -12.90 14.60
CA TYR A 211 4.10 -12.17 15.64
C TYR A 211 3.91 -12.84 17.00
N THR A 212 5.01 -13.09 17.70
CA THR A 212 5.00 -13.80 19.00
C THR A 212 5.32 -12.90 20.19
N TYR A 213 5.30 -11.56 19.98
CA TYR A 213 5.84 -10.63 20.96
C TYR A 213 5.08 -10.58 22.28
N TYR A 214 3.78 -10.86 22.30
CA TYR A 214 2.96 -10.70 23.51
C TYR A 214 2.88 -11.92 24.41
N SER A 215 3.31 -13.09 23.96
CA SER A 215 3.26 -14.31 24.76
C SER A 215 4.44 -14.52 25.72
N ARG A 216 5.49 -13.71 25.63
CA ARG A 216 6.71 -13.87 26.44
C ARG A 216 6.78 -12.96 27.67
N ASN A 217 6.02 -11.88 27.73
CA ASN A 217 6.12 -10.87 28.79
C ASN A 217 4.95 -10.87 29.79
N GLU A 218 3.98 -11.78 29.69
CA GLU A 218 2.93 -11.94 30.70
C GLU A 218 3.32 -12.88 31.86
N ASN A 219 4.54 -13.42 31.87
CA ASN A 219 5.04 -14.33 32.90
C ASN A 219 6.32 -13.83 33.62
N GLU A 220 6.64 -12.52 33.54
CA GLU A 220 7.68 -11.91 34.40
C GLU A 220 7.06 -10.87 35.38
#